data_aecf136426602bab815c612a8e20c183
#
_entry.id   aecf136426602bab815c612a8e20c183
#
_cell.length_a   1.000
_cell.length_b   1.000
_cell.length_c   1.000
_cell.angle_alpha   90.00
_cell.angle_beta   90.00
_cell.angle_gamma   90.00
#
_symmetry.space_group_name_H-M   'P 1'
#
loop_
_entity.id
_entity.type
_entity.pdbx_description
1 polymer ?
#
loop_
_entity_poly.entity_id
_entity_poly.type
_entity_poly.pdbx_seq_one_letter_code
_entity_poly.pdbx_strand_id
1 'polypeptide(L)'
;MSVDTYTETIKIKNLLEKPSTQFQLSTTQLYNKILNNNEGQLTELGAVNASTGKYTGRSPKDKFIVTEPSYRDNVNWGDINQPIDEETFLKLYNKVLDYLGKKDELYVFNGYAGSDKDSRLKLTVINELAWHNLFAHNMFIRPDSKEEAKNIKPNFTIVSAPHFKADPEVDGTKSETFVIISFKHKVILIGGTEYAGEMKKGIFSVMNYLLPMQDIMSMHCSANVGEKGDVALFFGLSGTGKTTLSADAERKLIGDDEHGWNKNGVFNIEGGCYAKAINLSKEKEPQIYNAIEYGTILENTVVKEDGTVDFDDNKFTENTRAAYPIEHIDNIVLPSKAAHPNTIIFLTADAFGVIPPISKLTKDQAMYHFLSGFTSKLAGTERGVTEPEPSFSTCFGAPFLPLNPTVYADLLGELIDKHNVDVYLVNTGWTGGKYGVGRRISLHYTRQMVNQAISGQLKDVEYKKDDTFGLNIPVEIKDVPKTILDPGNAWSDANKYHEQAQDLINRFEENFKKFGSEVEHIAEKGAFNK
;
A
#
# COMPACT_ATOMS: atom_id res chain seq x y z
N MET A 1 -27.55 8.21 22.06
CA MET A 1 -27.28 8.71 20.71
C MET A 1 -27.57 10.18 20.70
N SER A 2 -26.62 11.02 20.24
CA SER A 2 -26.91 12.45 20.01
C SER A 2 -27.92 12.61 18.87
N VAL A 3 -28.64 13.73 18.83
CA VAL A 3 -29.62 14.04 17.76
C VAL A 3 -28.97 13.95 16.37
N ASP A 4 -27.70 14.36 16.26
CA ASP A 4 -26.94 14.35 15.02
C ASP A 4 -26.63 12.93 14.52
N THR A 5 -26.19 12.02 15.37
CA THR A 5 -25.94 10.61 15.00
C THR A 5 -27.20 9.89 14.54
N TYR A 6 -28.37 10.27 15.07
CA TYR A 6 -29.65 9.73 14.65
C TYR A 6 -30.04 10.23 13.25
N THR A 7 -29.82 11.51 12.97
CA THR A 7 -30.13 12.14 11.65
C THR A 7 -29.30 11.52 10.54
N GLU A 8 -28.01 11.31 10.73
CA GLU A 8 -27.09 10.70 9.75
C GLU A 8 -27.45 9.24 9.47
N THR A 9 -27.78 8.48 10.51
CA THR A 9 -28.23 7.08 10.36
C THR A 9 -29.49 7.01 9.49
N ILE A 10 -30.42 7.96 9.66
CA ILE A 10 -31.63 8.05 8.82
C ILE A 10 -31.28 8.42 7.37
N LYS A 11 -30.39 9.41 7.15
CA LYS A 11 -30.01 9.81 5.80
C LYS A 11 -29.33 8.67 5.05
N ILE A 12 -28.37 7.97 5.64
CA ILE A 12 -27.74 6.77 5.04
C ILE A 12 -28.80 5.72 4.72
N LYS A 13 -29.71 5.43 5.65
CA LYS A 13 -30.80 4.48 5.41
C LYS A 13 -31.65 4.90 4.20
N ASN A 14 -32.01 6.17 4.11
CA ASN A 14 -32.79 6.69 2.99
C ASN A 14 -32.05 6.56 1.64
N LEU A 15 -30.72 6.76 1.61
CA LEU A 15 -29.92 6.52 0.41
C LEU A 15 -29.92 5.04 0.01
N LEU A 16 -29.78 4.13 0.97
CA LEU A 16 -29.76 2.68 0.72
C LEU A 16 -31.14 2.15 0.28
N GLU A 17 -32.22 2.70 0.79
CA GLU A 17 -33.61 2.29 0.51
C GLU A 17 -34.22 3.04 -0.69
N LYS A 18 -33.52 3.99 -1.29
CA LYS A 18 -33.99 4.72 -2.47
C LYS A 18 -34.22 3.75 -3.63
N PRO A 19 -35.39 3.78 -4.32
CA PRO A 19 -35.71 2.84 -5.39
C PRO A 19 -34.71 2.79 -6.55
N SER A 20 -34.02 3.91 -6.81
CA SER A 20 -32.99 4.02 -7.86
C SER A 20 -31.60 3.59 -7.40
N THR A 21 -31.41 3.23 -6.13
CA THR A 21 -30.13 2.74 -5.64
C THR A 21 -29.89 1.30 -6.10
N GLN A 22 -28.79 1.12 -6.79
CA GLN A 22 -28.36 -0.16 -7.34
C GLN A 22 -27.52 -0.92 -6.31
N PHE A 23 -28.06 -2.02 -5.80
CA PHE A 23 -27.41 -2.80 -4.75
C PHE A 23 -26.75 -4.05 -5.31
N GLN A 24 -25.45 -4.23 -5.03
CA GLN A 24 -24.66 -5.44 -5.31
C GLN A 24 -24.83 -5.89 -6.77
N LEU A 25 -24.57 -4.98 -7.73
CA LEU A 25 -24.58 -5.31 -9.14
C LEU A 25 -23.44 -6.28 -9.49
N SER A 26 -23.66 -7.15 -10.44
CA SER A 26 -22.59 -7.98 -11.01
C SER A 26 -21.64 -7.16 -11.88
N THR A 27 -20.43 -7.68 -12.14
CA THR A 27 -19.46 -7.08 -13.05
C THR A 27 -20.09 -6.70 -14.39
N THR A 28 -20.88 -7.60 -15.01
CA THR A 28 -21.56 -7.32 -16.29
C THR A 28 -22.56 -6.17 -16.18
N GLN A 29 -23.32 -6.12 -15.09
CA GLN A 29 -24.28 -5.01 -14.88
C GLN A 29 -23.54 -3.68 -14.67
N LEU A 30 -22.42 -3.68 -13.94
CA LEU A 30 -21.60 -2.49 -13.76
C LEU A 30 -20.95 -2.04 -15.07
N TYR A 31 -20.44 -2.96 -15.90
CA TYR A 31 -19.95 -2.62 -17.25
C TYR A 31 -21.00 -1.91 -18.09
N ASN A 32 -22.22 -2.45 -18.12
CA ASN A 32 -23.32 -1.82 -18.85
C ASN A 32 -23.63 -0.41 -18.32
N LYS A 33 -23.61 -0.21 -17.00
CA LYS A 33 -23.79 1.10 -16.40
C LYS A 33 -22.68 2.07 -16.77
N ILE A 34 -21.43 1.66 -16.64
CA ILE A 34 -20.25 2.46 -16.97
C ILE A 34 -20.30 2.95 -18.42
N LEU A 35 -20.58 2.04 -19.35
CA LEU A 35 -20.64 2.39 -20.78
C LEU A 35 -21.86 3.27 -21.13
N ASN A 36 -23.04 2.96 -20.58
CA ASN A 36 -24.25 3.76 -20.82
C ASN A 36 -24.17 5.16 -20.20
N ASN A 37 -23.48 5.30 -19.08
CA ASN A 37 -23.29 6.59 -18.40
C ASN A 37 -22.10 7.38 -18.96
N ASN A 38 -21.35 6.83 -19.94
CA ASN A 38 -20.10 7.41 -20.47
C ASN A 38 -19.04 7.64 -19.38
N GLU A 39 -18.98 6.78 -18.36
CA GLU A 39 -18.00 6.84 -17.28
C GLU A 39 -16.63 6.24 -17.66
N GLY A 40 -16.55 5.50 -18.77
CA GLY A 40 -15.34 4.86 -19.29
C GLY A 40 -15.57 4.26 -20.67
N GLN A 41 -14.51 3.73 -21.26
CA GLN A 41 -14.53 3.05 -22.55
C GLN A 41 -13.98 1.63 -22.47
N LEU A 42 -14.53 0.74 -23.28
CA LEU A 42 -14.06 -0.65 -23.39
C LEU A 42 -12.76 -0.70 -24.21
N THR A 43 -11.80 -1.49 -23.75
CA THR A 43 -10.52 -1.74 -24.44
C THR A 43 -10.55 -3.07 -25.19
N GLU A 44 -9.59 -3.29 -26.10
CA GLU A 44 -9.39 -4.58 -26.81
C GLU A 44 -9.14 -5.75 -25.86
N LEU A 45 -8.57 -5.47 -24.67
CA LEU A 45 -8.30 -6.45 -23.63
C LEU A 45 -9.57 -6.85 -22.81
N GLY A 46 -10.71 -6.20 -23.07
CA GLY A 46 -11.94 -6.42 -22.33
C GLY A 46 -12.02 -5.62 -21.03
N ALA A 47 -10.98 -4.91 -20.64
CA ALA A 47 -10.97 -4.00 -19.50
C ALA A 47 -11.75 -2.70 -19.81
N VAL A 48 -12.26 -2.04 -18.78
CA VAL A 48 -12.81 -0.69 -18.89
C VAL A 48 -11.74 0.32 -18.50
N ASN A 49 -11.48 1.32 -19.35
CA ASN A 49 -10.60 2.44 -19.04
C ASN A 49 -11.42 3.65 -18.61
N ALA A 50 -11.17 4.15 -17.38
CA ALA A 50 -11.80 5.34 -16.82
C ALA A 50 -10.78 6.46 -16.63
N SER A 51 -11.25 7.71 -16.76
CA SER A 51 -10.46 8.89 -16.42
C SER A 51 -10.73 9.30 -14.98
N THR A 52 -9.70 9.69 -14.24
CA THR A 52 -9.84 10.25 -12.89
C THR A 52 -9.77 11.78 -12.89
N GLY A 53 -9.90 12.41 -14.05
CA GLY A 53 -9.91 13.86 -14.22
C GLY A 53 -8.63 14.54 -13.74
N LYS A 54 -8.77 15.61 -12.97
CA LYS A 54 -7.67 16.44 -12.46
C LYS A 54 -6.74 15.68 -11.50
N TYR A 55 -7.29 14.79 -10.70
CA TYR A 55 -6.56 14.06 -9.66
C TYR A 55 -6.20 12.66 -10.14
N THR A 56 -4.99 12.49 -10.65
CA THR A 56 -4.50 11.20 -11.17
C THR A 56 -3.76 10.36 -10.13
N GLY A 57 -3.88 10.72 -8.85
CA GLY A 57 -3.27 10.06 -7.72
C GLY A 57 -3.90 10.53 -6.42
N ARG A 58 -3.43 9.97 -5.29
CA ARG A 58 -3.92 10.35 -3.97
C ARG A 58 -3.65 11.82 -3.64
N SER A 59 -4.50 12.37 -2.79
CA SER A 59 -4.41 13.73 -2.26
C SER A 59 -4.05 13.70 -0.76
N PRO A 60 -2.81 13.35 -0.38
CA PRO A 60 -2.45 13.17 1.03
C PRO A 60 -2.57 14.44 1.88
N LYS A 61 -2.49 15.61 1.26
CA LYS A 61 -2.69 16.90 1.93
C LYS A 61 -4.15 17.23 2.23
N ASP A 62 -5.08 16.51 1.61
CA ASP A 62 -6.53 16.66 1.76
C ASP A 62 -7.14 15.51 2.58
N LYS A 63 -6.28 14.70 3.25
CA LYS A 63 -6.70 13.66 4.18
C LYS A 63 -6.78 14.21 5.59
N PHE A 64 -7.92 13.98 6.24
CA PHE A 64 -8.21 14.39 7.61
C PHE A 64 -8.70 13.23 8.46
N ILE A 65 -8.48 13.33 9.78
CA ILE A 65 -9.09 12.46 10.78
C ILE A 65 -9.91 13.35 11.73
N VAL A 66 -11.13 12.94 12.03
CA VAL A 66 -12.00 13.71 12.92
C VAL A 66 -11.48 13.64 14.36
N THR A 67 -11.39 14.81 15.03
CA THR A 67 -10.95 14.91 16.43
C THR A 67 -12.08 14.55 17.38
N GLU A 68 -12.20 13.27 17.66
CA GLU A 68 -13.24 12.72 18.54
C GLU A 68 -12.63 12.33 19.90
N PRO A 69 -13.26 12.67 21.03
CA PRO A 69 -12.67 12.47 22.37
C PRO A 69 -12.19 11.04 22.64
N SER A 70 -12.91 10.03 22.10
CA SER A 70 -12.59 8.61 22.32
C SER A 70 -11.38 8.10 21.52
N TYR A 71 -10.93 8.85 20.51
CA TYR A 71 -9.89 8.41 19.57
C TYR A 71 -8.71 9.39 19.50
N ARG A 72 -8.93 10.64 19.91
CA ARG A 72 -7.97 11.75 19.76
C ARG A 72 -6.60 11.44 20.34
N ASP A 73 -6.56 10.81 21.51
CA ASP A 73 -5.30 10.61 22.24
C ASP A 73 -4.45 9.47 21.66
N ASN A 74 -5.03 8.62 20.81
CA ASN A 74 -4.32 7.52 20.13
C ASN A 74 -3.77 7.90 18.76
N VAL A 75 -4.25 8.99 18.15
CA VAL A 75 -3.82 9.39 16.81
C VAL A 75 -2.51 10.15 16.88
N ASN A 76 -1.56 9.76 16.05
CA ASN A 76 -0.31 10.47 15.84
C ASN A 76 -0.55 11.69 14.92
N TRP A 77 -0.96 12.80 15.53
CA TRP A 77 -1.30 14.04 14.83
C TRP A 77 -0.10 14.71 14.18
N GLY A 78 -0.30 15.34 13.04
CA GLY A 78 0.72 16.06 12.27
C GLY A 78 0.34 16.21 10.81
N ASP A 79 1.33 16.44 9.95
CA ASP A 79 1.12 16.67 8.51
C ASP A 79 0.45 15.49 7.79
N ILE A 80 0.62 14.27 8.31
CA ILE A 80 0.04 13.05 7.74
C ILE A 80 -1.40 12.85 8.23
N ASN A 81 -1.63 12.97 9.54
CA ASN A 81 -2.92 12.81 10.17
C ASN A 81 -3.43 14.18 10.62
N GLN A 82 -4.06 14.90 9.69
CA GLN A 82 -4.52 16.26 9.93
C GLN A 82 -5.85 16.24 10.66
N PRO A 83 -6.03 17.07 11.70
CA PRO A 83 -7.28 17.14 12.43
C PRO A 83 -8.36 17.90 11.67
N ILE A 84 -9.61 17.44 11.81
CA ILE A 84 -10.81 18.21 11.51
C ILE A 84 -11.78 18.04 12.70
N ASP A 85 -12.42 19.11 13.16
CA ASP A 85 -13.35 19.00 14.27
C ASP A 85 -14.65 18.29 13.87
N GLU A 86 -15.32 17.67 14.86
CA GLU A 86 -16.51 16.85 14.63
C GLU A 86 -17.67 17.68 14.06
N GLU A 87 -17.86 18.91 14.51
CA GLU A 87 -18.96 19.78 14.03
C GLU A 87 -18.79 20.15 12.55
N THR A 88 -17.59 20.52 12.15
CA THR A 88 -17.22 20.80 10.75
C THR A 88 -17.41 19.56 9.89
N PHE A 89 -16.92 18.41 10.34
CA PHE A 89 -17.13 17.14 9.65
C PHE A 89 -18.61 16.84 9.45
N LEU A 90 -19.45 16.96 10.49
CA LEU A 90 -20.88 16.65 10.42
C LEU A 90 -21.63 17.58 9.45
N LYS A 91 -21.27 18.87 9.40
CA LYS A 91 -21.84 19.81 8.42
C LYS A 91 -21.52 19.38 7.00
N LEU A 92 -20.25 19.07 6.70
CA LEU A 92 -19.83 18.62 5.37
C LEU A 92 -20.46 17.26 5.02
N TYR A 93 -20.46 16.32 5.95
CA TYR A 93 -21.07 15.01 5.77
C TYR A 93 -22.55 15.11 5.41
N ASN A 94 -23.32 15.94 6.11
CA ASN A 94 -24.72 16.18 5.80
C ASN A 94 -24.92 16.80 4.41
N LYS A 95 -24.07 17.75 3.99
CA LYS A 95 -24.11 18.31 2.63
C LYS A 95 -23.89 17.24 1.56
N VAL A 96 -22.91 16.33 1.78
CA VAL A 96 -22.63 15.23 0.85
C VAL A 96 -23.81 14.25 0.77
N LEU A 97 -24.40 13.87 1.91
CA LEU A 97 -25.57 12.99 1.92
C LEU A 97 -26.77 13.61 1.21
N ASP A 98 -27.02 14.91 1.43
CA ASP A 98 -28.11 15.65 0.74
C ASP A 98 -27.85 15.79 -0.77
N TYR A 99 -26.58 15.92 -1.17
CA TYR A 99 -26.16 15.89 -2.57
C TYR A 99 -26.44 14.53 -3.22
N LEU A 100 -25.97 13.45 -2.59
CA LEU A 100 -26.19 12.08 -3.09
C LEU A 100 -27.68 11.72 -3.12
N GLY A 101 -28.48 12.23 -2.17
CA GLY A 101 -29.92 12.05 -2.16
C GLY A 101 -30.64 12.59 -3.40
N LYS A 102 -30.05 13.57 -4.09
CA LYS A 102 -30.58 14.18 -5.31
C LYS A 102 -30.14 13.49 -6.60
N LYS A 103 -29.17 12.55 -6.54
CA LYS A 103 -28.72 11.83 -7.72
C LYS A 103 -29.80 10.88 -8.22
N ASP A 104 -29.88 10.71 -9.53
CA ASP A 104 -30.84 9.81 -10.15
C ASP A 104 -30.54 8.35 -9.78
N GLU A 105 -29.26 7.99 -9.67
CA GLU A 105 -28.80 6.64 -9.38
C GLU A 105 -27.61 6.66 -8.44
N LEU A 106 -27.52 5.67 -7.55
CA LEU A 106 -26.37 5.40 -6.68
C LEU A 106 -26.04 3.92 -6.74
N TYR A 107 -24.79 3.59 -6.44
CA TYR A 107 -24.28 2.22 -6.48
C TYR A 107 -23.79 1.81 -5.10
N VAL A 108 -24.22 0.66 -4.62
CA VAL A 108 -23.90 0.15 -3.27
C VAL A 108 -23.27 -1.23 -3.37
N PHE A 109 -22.12 -1.37 -2.75
CA PHE A 109 -21.40 -2.62 -2.55
C PHE A 109 -21.30 -2.92 -1.05
N ASN A 110 -21.64 -4.14 -0.66
CA ASN A 110 -21.35 -4.70 0.66
C ASN A 110 -20.30 -5.78 0.54
N GLY A 111 -19.32 -5.77 1.42
CA GLY A 111 -18.23 -6.74 1.40
C GLY A 111 -17.34 -6.64 2.64
N TYR A 112 -16.07 -7.01 2.46
CA TYR A 112 -15.14 -7.10 3.58
C TYR A 112 -13.76 -6.55 3.22
N ALA A 113 -13.05 -6.03 4.24
CA ALA A 113 -11.61 -5.85 4.21
C ALA A 113 -10.97 -6.84 5.18
N GLY A 114 -10.11 -7.73 4.66
CA GLY A 114 -9.49 -8.83 5.39
C GLY A 114 -10.07 -10.20 5.04
N SER A 115 -9.20 -11.10 4.56
CA SER A 115 -9.56 -12.47 4.19
C SER A 115 -9.73 -13.39 5.42
N ASP A 116 -9.19 -13.00 6.58
CA ASP A 116 -9.40 -13.72 7.83
C ASP A 116 -10.73 -13.32 8.49
N LYS A 117 -11.62 -14.30 8.68
CA LYS A 117 -13.00 -14.07 9.14
C LYS A 117 -13.10 -13.42 10.52
N ASP A 118 -12.12 -13.67 11.39
CA ASP A 118 -12.11 -13.15 12.75
C ASP A 118 -11.58 -11.72 12.84
N SER A 119 -10.73 -11.35 11.88
CA SER A 119 -10.03 -10.03 11.84
C SER A 119 -10.60 -9.07 10.78
N ARG A 120 -11.56 -9.50 9.96
CA ARG A 120 -12.10 -8.72 8.83
C ARG A 120 -13.03 -7.60 9.26
N LEU A 121 -12.98 -6.50 8.56
CA LEU A 121 -13.91 -5.38 8.67
C LEU A 121 -15.06 -5.56 7.68
N LYS A 122 -16.32 -5.41 8.15
CA LYS A 122 -17.51 -5.44 7.30
C LYS A 122 -17.75 -4.05 6.73
N LEU A 123 -17.93 -3.94 5.42
CA LEU A 123 -18.02 -2.68 4.70
C LEU A 123 -19.35 -2.51 3.97
N THR A 124 -19.82 -1.26 3.94
CA THR A 124 -20.76 -0.75 2.93
C THR A 124 -20.05 0.37 2.16
N VAL A 125 -20.07 0.30 0.84
CA VAL A 125 -19.53 1.35 -0.04
C VAL A 125 -20.67 1.95 -0.84
N ILE A 126 -20.85 3.27 -0.74
CA ILE A 126 -21.87 4.05 -1.46
C ILE A 126 -21.13 4.92 -2.46
N ASN A 127 -21.38 4.71 -3.75
CA ASN A 127 -20.70 5.38 -4.84
C ASN A 127 -21.70 6.17 -5.70
N GLU A 128 -21.26 7.34 -6.12
CA GLU A 128 -21.93 8.14 -7.16
C GLU A 128 -21.73 7.55 -8.56
N LEU A 129 -20.55 6.93 -8.83
CA LEU A 129 -20.17 6.39 -10.12
C LEU A 129 -20.18 4.86 -10.14
N ALA A 130 -20.64 4.28 -11.26
CA ALA A 130 -20.67 2.84 -11.44
C ALA A 130 -19.25 2.23 -11.48
N TRP A 131 -18.28 2.92 -12.12
CA TRP A 131 -16.92 2.42 -12.18
C TRP A 131 -16.21 2.44 -10.82
N HIS A 132 -16.54 3.38 -9.92
CA HIS A 132 -16.08 3.35 -8.53
C HIS A 132 -16.64 2.13 -7.77
N ASN A 133 -17.87 1.74 -8.08
CA ASN A 133 -18.46 0.54 -7.48
C ASN A 133 -17.82 -0.75 -8.02
N LEU A 134 -17.46 -0.79 -9.32
CA LEU A 134 -16.66 -1.87 -9.88
C LEU A 134 -15.26 -1.93 -9.25
N PHE A 135 -14.63 -0.78 -8.99
CA PHE A 135 -13.37 -0.70 -8.25
C PHE A 135 -13.52 -1.30 -6.83
N ALA A 136 -14.58 -0.93 -6.11
CA ALA A 136 -14.87 -1.52 -4.79
C ALA A 136 -15.06 -3.03 -4.88
N HIS A 137 -15.72 -3.52 -5.92
CA HIS A 137 -15.91 -4.94 -6.23
C HIS A 137 -14.58 -5.68 -6.44
N ASN A 138 -13.62 -5.03 -7.11
CA ASN A 138 -12.29 -5.61 -7.37
C ASN A 138 -11.41 -5.58 -6.13
N MET A 139 -11.45 -4.48 -5.37
CA MET A 139 -10.47 -4.24 -4.29
C MET A 139 -10.90 -4.76 -2.93
N PHE A 140 -12.19 -4.93 -2.68
CA PHE A 140 -12.67 -5.50 -1.42
C PHE A 140 -13.11 -6.95 -1.61
N ILE A 141 -13.05 -7.73 -0.53
CA ILE A 141 -13.45 -9.13 -0.56
C ILE A 141 -14.97 -9.21 -0.72
N ARG A 142 -15.39 -9.90 -1.75
CA ARG A 142 -16.78 -10.09 -2.09
C ARG A 142 -17.45 -11.12 -1.17
N PRO A 143 -18.71 -10.92 -0.79
CA PRO A 143 -19.51 -11.97 -0.17
C PRO A 143 -19.77 -13.10 -1.16
N ASP A 144 -19.96 -14.31 -0.65
CA ASP A 144 -20.18 -15.52 -1.47
C ASP A 144 -21.53 -15.47 -2.23
N SER A 145 -22.46 -14.63 -1.80
CA SER A 145 -23.77 -14.46 -2.41
C SER A 145 -24.38 -13.08 -2.19
N LYS A 146 -25.34 -12.70 -3.04
CA LYS A 146 -26.13 -11.48 -2.86
C LYS A 146 -26.95 -11.51 -1.57
N GLU A 147 -27.34 -12.68 -1.11
CA GLU A 147 -28.06 -12.85 0.16
C GLU A 147 -27.15 -12.59 1.36
N GLU A 148 -25.92 -13.10 1.32
CA GLU A 148 -24.91 -12.74 2.33
C GLU A 148 -24.65 -11.22 2.35
N ALA A 149 -24.50 -10.62 1.16
CA ALA A 149 -24.29 -9.18 1.05
C ALA A 149 -25.40 -8.36 1.73
N LYS A 150 -26.67 -8.76 1.57
CA LYS A 150 -27.82 -8.09 2.21
C LYS A 150 -27.79 -8.20 3.74
N ASN A 151 -27.22 -9.28 4.27
CA ASN A 151 -27.17 -9.57 5.69
C ASN A 151 -25.93 -8.93 6.38
N ILE A 152 -25.03 -8.30 5.62
CA ILE A 152 -23.88 -7.58 6.19
C ILE A 152 -24.38 -6.36 6.95
N LYS A 153 -24.08 -6.32 8.24
CA LYS A 153 -24.18 -5.11 9.06
C LYS A 153 -22.80 -4.46 9.10
N PRO A 154 -22.59 -3.32 8.42
CA PRO A 154 -21.26 -2.75 8.27
C PRO A 154 -20.67 -2.31 9.63
N ASN A 155 -19.37 -2.52 9.76
CA ASN A 155 -18.55 -1.89 10.80
C ASN A 155 -18.06 -0.52 10.36
N PHE A 156 -17.94 -0.30 9.05
CA PHE A 156 -17.48 0.95 8.45
C PHE A 156 -18.21 1.20 7.10
N THR A 157 -18.46 2.47 6.79
CA THR A 157 -19.11 2.89 5.55
C THR A 157 -18.19 3.83 4.78
N ILE A 158 -18.01 3.58 3.49
CA ILE A 158 -17.37 4.53 2.56
C ILE A 158 -18.48 5.27 1.82
N VAL A 159 -18.42 6.60 1.85
CA VAL A 159 -19.30 7.47 1.08
C VAL A 159 -18.42 8.24 0.10
N SER A 160 -18.55 7.93 -1.19
CA SER A 160 -17.74 8.52 -2.26
C SER A 160 -18.63 9.32 -3.22
N ALA A 161 -18.41 10.64 -3.24
CA ALA A 161 -19.12 11.63 -4.03
C ALA A 161 -18.12 12.48 -4.84
N PRO A 162 -17.47 11.90 -5.88
CA PRO A 162 -16.37 12.54 -6.59
C PRO A 162 -16.70 13.89 -7.21
N HIS A 163 -17.94 14.10 -7.63
CA HIS A 163 -18.36 15.39 -8.22
C HIS A 163 -18.84 16.42 -7.18
N PHE A 164 -18.93 16.03 -5.91
CA PHE A 164 -19.15 17.00 -4.83
C PHE A 164 -17.83 17.68 -4.47
N LYS A 165 -17.76 18.98 -4.65
CA LYS A 165 -16.60 19.80 -4.34
C LYS A 165 -16.85 20.58 -3.06
N ALA A 166 -15.92 20.49 -2.11
CA ALA A 166 -15.95 21.30 -0.90
C ALA A 166 -15.55 22.75 -1.20
N ASP A 167 -16.08 23.66 -0.40
CA ASP A 167 -15.62 25.04 -0.32
C ASP A 167 -14.68 25.19 0.88
N PRO A 168 -13.37 25.38 0.66
CA PRO A 168 -12.40 25.46 1.76
C PRO A 168 -12.72 26.54 2.80
N GLU A 169 -13.34 27.64 2.40
CA GLU A 169 -13.70 28.74 3.31
C GLU A 169 -14.86 28.41 4.24
N VAL A 170 -15.69 27.42 3.85
CA VAL A 170 -16.92 27.06 4.57
C VAL A 170 -16.85 25.67 5.20
N ASP A 171 -16.20 24.72 4.52
CA ASP A 171 -16.23 23.30 4.85
C ASP A 171 -15.02 22.81 5.65
N GLY A 172 -14.05 23.71 5.96
CA GLY A 172 -12.88 23.39 6.77
C GLY A 172 -11.86 22.50 6.09
N THR A 173 -11.95 22.33 4.77
CA THR A 173 -10.99 21.57 3.95
C THR A 173 -9.88 22.46 3.44
N LYS A 174 -8.81 21.88 2.87
CA LYS A 174 -7.69 22.65 2.30
C LYS A 174 -7.88 22.97 0.82
N SER A 175 -8.69 22.16 0.15
CA SER A 175 -9.02 22.30 -1.26
C SER A 175 -10.47 21.84 -1.51
N GLU A 176 -10.87 21.80 -2.77
CA GLU A 176 -12.15 21.23 -3.20
C GLU A 176 -12.26 19.72 -2.93
N THR A 177 -11.11 19.06 -2.68
CA THR A 177 -10.99 17.62 -2.45
C THR A 177 -10.87 17.34 -0.96
N PHE A 178 -11.43 16.23 -0.52
CA PHE A 178 -11.30 15.75 0.86
C PHE A 178 -11.44 14.25 0.97
N VAL A 179 -10.67 13.69 1.91
CA VAL A 179 -10.77 12.31 2.40
C VAL A 179 -10.78 12.38 3.92
N ILE A 180 -11.94 12.19 4.53
CA ILE A 180 -12.13 12.37 5.97
C ILE A 180 -12.50 11.05 6.62
N ILE A 181 -11.74 10.64 7.64
CA ILE A 181 -11.97 9.41 8.43
C ILE A 181 -12.56 9.81 9.78
N SER A 182 -13.73 9.29 10.10
CA SER A 182 -14.34 9.35 11.44
C SER A 182 -14.44 7.95 12.02
N PHE A 183 -13.71 7.71 13.09
CA PHE A 183 -13.77 6.42 13.81
C PHE A 183 -15.04 6.27 14.64
N LYS A 184 -15.56 7.35 15.22
CA LYS A 184 -16.79 7.38 16.01
C LYS A 184 -18.02 7.12 15.13
N HIS A 185 -18.11 7.82 13.98
CA HIS A 185 -19.21 7.68 13.04
C HIS A 185 -19.00 6.50 12.09
N LYS A 186 -17.81 5.86 12.11
CA LYS A 186 -17.45 4.70 11.28
C LYS A 186 -17.64 4.98 9.79
N VAL A 187 -17.14 6.12 9.35
CA VAL A 187 -17.30 6.62 7.98
C VAL A 187 -15.97 7.08 7.41
N ILE A 188 -15.74 6.77 6.14
CA ILE A 188 -14.79 7.46 5.28
C ILE A 188 -15.61 8.28 4.28
N LEU A 189 -15.44 9.60 4.32
CA LEU A 189 -16.09 10.54 3.45
C LEU A 189 -15.12 11.05 2.39
N ILE A 190 -15.42 10.81 1.11
CA ILE A 190 -14.56 11.17 -0.02
C ILE A 190 -15.35 12.06 -0.98
N GLY A 191 -14.74 13.18 -1.38
CA GLY A 191 -15.33 14.07 -2.39
C GLY A 191 -14.27 14.87 -3.15
N GLY A 192 -14.66 15.45 -4.29
CA GLY A 192 -13.82 16.30 -5.12
C GLY A 192 -12.71 15.57 -5.88
N THR A 193 -12.66 14.26 -5.84
CA THR A 193 -11.68 13.43 -6.57
C THR A 193 -12.32 12.17 -7.13
N GLU A 194 -11.98 11.84 -8.37
CA GLU A 194 -12.37 10.59 -9.01
C GLU A 194 -11.32 9.49 -8.84
N TYR A 195 -10.17 9.76 -8.19
CA TYR A 195 -9.15 8.75 -7.97
C TYR A 195 -9.65 7.66 -6.99
N ALA A 196 -10.02 6.50 -7.53
CA ALA A 196 -10.68 5.44 -6.77
C ALA A 196 -9.80 4.82 -5.67
N GLY A 197 -8.48 4.92 -5.81
CA GLY A 197 -7.51 4.46 -4.82
C GLY A 197 -7.66 5.09 -3.43
N GLU A 198 -8.38 6.23 -3.28
CA GLU A 198 -8.67 6.81 -1.97
C GLU A 198 -9.60 5.91 -1.13
N MET A 199 -10.55 5.19 -1.75
CA MET A 199 -11.42 4.23 -1.05
C MET A 199 -10.59 3.10 -0.43
N LYS A 200 -9.71 2.47 -1.22
CA LYS A 200 -8.80 1.42 -0.79
C LYS A 200 -7.90 1.90 0.35
N LYS A 201 -7.19 3.01 0.13
CA LYS A 201 -6.21 3.53 1.10
C LYS A 201 -6.86 4.15 2.34
N GLY A 202 -8.08 4.62 2.23
CA GLY A 202 -8.89 5.03 3.38
C GLY A 202 -9.18 3.85 4.31
N ILE A 203 -9.63 2.71 3.77
CA ILE A 203 -9.86 1.49 4.55
C ILE A 203 -8.54 0.94 5.10
N PHE A 204 -7.45 0.99 4.36
CA PHE A 204 -6.15 0.59 4.89
C PHE A 204 -5.73 1.45 6.09
N SER A 205 -5.97 2.76 6.07
CA SER A 205 -5.75 3.63 7.24
C SER A 205 -6.64 3.23 8.43
N VAL A 206 -7.89 2.86 8.18
CA VAL A 206 -8.80 2.35 9.23
C VAL A 206 -8.29 1.03 9.81
N MET A 207 -7.84 0.09 8.97
CA MET A 207 -7.27 -1.18 9.43
C MET A 207 -5.96 -0.97 10.20
N ASN A 208 -5.11 -0.02 9.77
CA ASN A 208 -3.90 0.38 10.51
C ASN A 208 -4.18 1.03 11.86
N TYR A 209 -5.40 1.48 12.12
CA TYR A 209 -5.82 1.89 13.45
C TYR A 209 -6.42 0.73 14.26
N LEU A 210 -7.37 -0.01 13.65
CA LEU A 210 -8.17 -0.99 14.37
C LEU A 210 -7.44 -2.30 14.69
N LEU A 211 -6.58 -2.77 13.79
CA LEU A 211 -5.88 -4.05 13.97
C LEU A 211 -4.82 -3.98 15.08
N PRO A 212 -3.93 -2.97 15.14
CA PRO A 212 -2.95 -2.88 16.22
C PRO A 212 -3.59 -2.75 17.61
N MET A 213 -4.76 -2.12 17.73
CA MET A 213 -5.52 -2.04 18.98
C MET A 213 -6.07 -3.41 19.43
N GLN A 214 -5.90 -4.45 18.63
CA GLN A 214 -6.28 -5.85 18.91
C GLN A 214 -5.05 -6.79 18.85
N ASP A 215 -3.85 -6.24 19.00
CA ASP A 215 -2.57 -6.98 18.91
C ASP A 215 -2.39 -7.71 17.55
N ILE A 216 -2.94 -7.14 16.48
CA ILE A 216 -2.80 -7.64 15.11
C ILE A 216 -1.93 -6.66 14.32
N MET A 217 -0.81 -7.12 13.80
CA MET A 217 0.05 -6.29 12.95
C MET A 217 -0.62 -6.00 11.61
N SER A 218 -0.74 -4.73 11.24
CA SER A 218 -1.16 -4.29 9.91
C SER A 218 0.05 -3.81 9.12
N MET A 219 0.19 -4.23 7.86
CA MET A 219 1.43 -4.11 7.10
C MET A 219 1.19 -3.64 5.66
N HIS A 220 1.96 -2.66 5.23
CA HIS A 220 2.08 -2.29 3.82
C HIS A 220 3.18 -3.14 3.18
N CYS A 221 2.85 -4.34 2.78
CA CYS A 221 3.78 -5.31 2.22
C CYS A 221 3.07 -6.24 1.24
N SER A 222 3.83 -6.86 0.32
CA SER A 222 3.39 -8.03 -0.44
C SER A 222 3.67 -9.30 0.35
N ALA A 223 2.94 -10.38 0.04
CA ALA A 223 3.15 -11.68 0.68
C ALA A 223 2.98 -12.82 -0.33
N ASN A 224 3.85 -13.83 -0.24
CA ASN A 224 3.74 -15.06 -1.00
C ASN A 224 4.08 -16.29 -0.15
N VAL A 225 3.74 -17.48 -0.66
CA VAL A 225 4.02 -18.75 -0.01
C VAL A 225 4.60 -19.75 -0.99
N GLY A 226 5.68 -20.42 -0.60
CA GLY A 226 6.33 -21.49 -1.35
C GLY A 226 5.59 -22.82 -1.22
N GLU A 227 5.99 -23.82 -2.02
CA GLU A 227 5.38 -25.17 -2.04
C GLU A 227 5.50 -25.88 -0.68
N LYS A 228 6.51 -25.57 0.11
CA LYS A 228 6.73 -26.13 1.46
C LYS A 228 5.91 -25.43 2.55
N GLY A 229 5.08 -24.44 2.17
CA GLY A 229 4.31 -23.63 3.13
C GLY A 229 5.11 -22.50 3.77
N ASP A 230 6.32 -22.25 3.29
CA ASP A 230 7.18 -21.15 3.75
C ASP A 230 6.65 -19.81 3.23
N VAL A 231 6.31 -18.94 4.17
CA VAL A 231 5.71 -17.62 3.89
C VAL A 231 6.78 -16.54 3.91
N ALA A 232 6.77 -15.68 2.91
CA ALA A 232 7.65 -14.52 2.82
C ALA A 232 6.85 -13.21 2.72
N LEU A 233 7.29 -12.18 3.46
CA LEU A 233 6.78 -10.82 3.42
C LEU A 233 7.80 -9.89 2.76
N PHE A 234 7.31 -8.98 1.90
CA PHE A 234 8.15 -8.01 1.20
C PHE A 234 7.66 -6.60 1.50
N PHE A 235 8.41 -5.88 2.32
CA PHE A 235 8.19 -4.46 2.56
C PHE A 235 9.04 -3.63 1.60
N GLY A 236 8.50 -2.51 1.16
CA GLY A 236 9.23 -1.61 0.28
C GLY A 236 8.32 -0.53 -0.29
N LEU A 237 8.92 0.59 -0.68
CA LEU A 237 8.22 1.69 -1.31
C LEU A 237 8.13 1.50 -2.83
N SER A 238 7.42 2.40 -3.50
CA SER A 238 7.34 2.41 -4.97
C SER A 238 8.74 2.43 -5.59
N GLY A 239 8.97 1.61 -6.61
CA GLY A 239 10.26 1.54 -7.32
C GLY A 239 11.34 0.66 -6.68
N THR A 240 11.11 0.10 -5.47
CA THR A 240 12.06 -0.84 -4.85
C THR A 240 11.98 -2.27 -5.40
N GLY A 241 10.97 -2.58 -6.21
CA GLY A 241 10.78 -3.91 -6.80
C GLY A 241 9.86 -4.83 -5.99
N LYS A 242 9.07 -4.32 -5.04
CA LYS A 242 8.15 -5.10 -4.19
C LYS A 242 7.30 -6.07 -5.01
N THR A 243 6.52 -5.59 -5.96
CA THR A 243 5.64 -6.41 -6.81
C THR A 243 6.44 -7.38 -7.68
N THR A 244 7.52 -6.92 -8.32
CA THR A 244 8.37 -7.74 -9.21
C THR A 244 9.07 -8.89 -8.49
N LEU A 245 9.46 -8.69 -7.22
CA LEU A 245 10.19 -9.71 -6.43
C LEU A 245 9.26 -10.65 -5.67
N SER A 246 8.05 -10.19 -5.31
CA SER A 246 7.03 -11.05 -4.68
C SER A 246 6.26 -11.91 -5.70
N ALA A 247 6.21 -11.47 -6.98
CA ALA A 247 5.60 -12.20 -8.09
C ALA A 247 6.61 -13.22 -8.66
N ASP A 248 6.68 -14.39 -8.03
CA ASP A 248 7.52 -15.51 -8.45
C ASP A 248 6.63 -16.62 -9.01
N ALA A 249 7.02 -17.20 -10.15
CA ALA A 249 6.25 -18.27 -10.79
C ALA A 249 6.19 -19.56 -9.95
N GLU A 250 7.17 -19.78 -9.08
CA GLU A 250 7.27 -20.96 -8.20
C GLU A 250 6.60 -20.75 -6.83
N ARG A 251 6.07 -19.54 -6.56
CA ARG A 251 5.44 -19.18 -5.28
C ARG A 251 4.04 -18.64 -5.51
N LYS A 252 3.09 -19.00 -4.63
CA LYS A 252 1.71 -18.52 -4.73
C LYS A 252 1.55 -17.16 -4.06
N LEU A 253 0.95 -16.21 -4.76
CA LEU A 253 0.65 -14.89 -4.22
C LEU A 253 -0.46 -14.99 -3.15
N ILE A 254 -0.23 -14.37 -1.98
CA ILE A 254 -1.26 -14.15 -0.95
C ILE A 254 -1.91 -12.79 -1.19
N GLY A 255 -1.09 -11.78 -1.50
CA GLY A 255 -1.50 -10.43 -1.87
C GLY A 255 -0.30 -9.56 -2.22
N ASP A 256 -0.53 -8.45 -2.92
CA ASP A 256 0.55 -7.62 -3.49
C ASP A 256 0.87 -6.36 -2.67
N ASP A 257 -0.01 -5.92 -1.71
CA ASP A 257 0.16 -4.60 -1.11
C ASP A 257 -0.20 -4.47 0.38
N GLU A 258 -1.31 -5.05 0.87
CA GLU A 258 -1.84 -4.79 2.21
C GLU A 258 -2.18 -6.09 2.96
N HIS A 259 -1.55 -6.31 4.11
CA HIS A 259 -1.72 -7.54 4.89
C HIS A 259 -1.90 -7.27 6.38
N GLY A 260 -2.57 -8.22 7.04
CA GLY A 260 -2.58 -8.36 8.49
C GLY A 260 -1.82 -9.61 8.93
N TRP A 261 -1.25 -9.57 10.13
CA TRP A 261 -0.60 -10.73 10.75
C TRP A 261 -1.14 -10.89 12.18
N ASN A 262 -1.96 -11.91 12.36
CA ASN A 262 -2.59 -12.25 13.63
C ASN A 262 -2.01 -13.54 14.23
N LYS A 263 -2.62 -14.03 15.31
CA LYS A 263 -2.22 -15.28 15.98
C LYS A 263 -2.29 -16.55 15.11
N ASN A 264 -2.98 -16.52 13.97
CA ASN A 264 -3.15 -17.64 13.07
C ASN A 264 -2.24 -17.58 11.84
N GLY A 265 -1.59 -16.45 11.60
CA GLY A 265 -0.73 -16.21 10.43
C GLY A 265 -1.05 -14.92 9.69
N VAL A 266 -0.64 -14.86 8.42
CA VAL A 266 -0.81 -13.70 7.54
C VAL A 266 -2.09 -13.82 6.72
N PHE A 267 -2.78 -12.70 6.52
CA PHE A 267 -3.97 -12.59 5.68
C PHE A 267 -3.94 -11.32 4.85
N ASN A 268 -4.43 -11.39 3.62
CA ASN A 268 -4.60 -10.23 2.75
C ASN A 268 -5.79 -9.38 3.23
N ILE A 269 -5.64 -8.06 3.24
CA ILE A 269 -6.71 -7.11 3.55
C ILE A 269 -7.62 -6.93 2.33
N GLU A 270 -7.08 -7.12 1.12
CA GLU A 270 -7.72 -6.82 -0.15
C GLU A 270 -8.32 -8.05 -0.84
N GLY A 271 -9.27 -7.81 -1.74
CA GLY A 271 -9.86 -8.80 -2.64
C GLY A 271 -9.26 -8.80 -4.04
N GLY A 272 -8.31 -7.91 -4.32
CA GLY A 272 -7.68 -7.75 -5.63
C GLY A 272 -6.36 -7.02 -5.58
N CYS A 273 -5.86 -6.66 -6.75
CA CYS A 273 -4.59 -5.95 -6.93
C CYS A 273 -4.82 -4.60 -7.61
N TYR A 274 -4.00 -3.60 -7.22
CA TYR A 274 -4.03 -2.25 -7.78
C TYR A 274 -2.65 -1.86 -8.30
N ALA A 275 -2.32 -2.44 -9.45
CA ALA A 275 -0.99 -2.36 -10.03
C ALA A 275 -0.75 -1.06 -10.79
N LYS A 276 0.51 -0.63 -10.87
CA LYS A 276 0.96 0.44 -11.78
C LYS A 276 0.99 -0.11 -13.20
N ALA A 277 0.41 0.62 -14.16
CA ALA A 277 0.28 0.15 -15.53
C ALA A 277 1.18 0.91 -16.53
N ILE A 278 1.83 2.01 -16.15
CA ILE A 278 2.79 2.70 -17.02
C ILE A 278 3.99 1.80 -17.34
N ASN A 279 4.41 1.75 -18.60
CA ASN A 279 5.49 0.91 -19.12
C ASN A 279 5.27 -0.60 -18.89
N LEU A 280 4.02 -1.01 -18.67
CA LEU A 280 3.67 -2.42 -18.50
C LEU A 280 3.87 -3.17 -19.80
N SER A 281 4.63 -4.27 -19.75
CA SER A 281 4.80 -5.16 -20.89
C SER A 281 4.67 -6.62 -20.49
N LYS A 282 4.22 -7.44 -21.44
CA LYS A 282 4.05 -8.88 -21.23
C LYS A 282 5.37 -9.60 -20.92
N GLU A 283 6.48 -9.07 -21.43
CA GLU A 283 7.82 -9.65 -21.24
C GLU A 283 8.36 -9.37 -19.83
N LYS A 284 8.08 -8.18 -19.29
CA LYS A 284 8.63 -7.75 -17.98
C LYS A 284 7.78 -8.20 -16.82
N GLU A 285 6.44 -8.07 -16.96
CA GLU A 285 5.47 -8.33 -15.88
C GLU A 285 4.28 -9.14 -16.42
N PRO A 286 4.50 -10.39 -16.87
CA PRO A 286 3.49 -11.21 -17.54
C PRO A 286 2.26 -11.46 -16.68
N GLN A 287 2.39 -11.60 -15.38
CA GLN A 287 1.28 -11.84 -14.47
C GLN A 287 0.33 -10.63 -14.42
N ILE A 288 0.85 -9.40 -14.31
CA ILE A 288 0.04 -8.19 -14.29
C ILE A 288 -0.60 -7.97 -15.67
N TYR A 289 0.19 -8.14 -16.75
CA TYR A 289 -0.29 -7.94 -18.11
C TYR A 289 -1.45 -8.90 -18.44
N ASN A 290 -1.31 -10.18 -18.10
CA ASN A 290 -2.33 -11.18 -18.37
C ASN A 290 -3.58 -11.02 -17.47
N ALA A 291 -3.46 -10.38 -16.31
CA ALA A 291 -4.58 -10.07 -15.44
C ALA A 291 -5.47 -8.93 -15.95
N ILE A 292 -5.03 -8.22 -17.00
CA ILE A 292 -5.84 -7.16 -17.63
C ILE A 292 -6.78 -7.80 -18.64
N GLU A 293 -7.96 -8.13 -18.17
CA GLU A 293 -9.01 -8.77 -18.95
C GLU A 293 -10.39 -8.23 -18.54
N TYR A 294 -11.47 -8.84 -18.99
CA TYR A 294 -12.83 -8.50 -18.58
C TYR A 294 -12.98 -8.54 -17.05
N GLY A 295 -13.46 -7.45 -16.46
CA GLY A 295 -13.54 -7.24 -15.02
C GLY A 295 -12.51 -6.23 -14.50
N THR A 296 -11.42 -6.01 -15.23
CA THR A 296 -10.39 -5.04 -14.88
C THR A 296 -10.82 -3.61 -15.18
N ILE A 297 -10.43 -2.69 -14.30
CA ILE A 297 -10.46 -1.24 -14.54
C ILE A 297 -9.05 -0.76 -14.80
N LEU A 298 -8.86 -0.06 -15.92
CA LEU A 298 -7.69 0.77 -16.18
C LEU A 298 -8.02 2.21 -15.82
N GLU A 299 -7.07 2.92 -15.20
CA GLU A 299 -7.21 4.34 -14.89
C GLU A 299 -6.18 5.16 -15.65
N ASN A 300 -6.68 6.16 -16.39
CA ASN A 300 -5.88 7.17 -17.10
C ASN A 300 -4.89 6.59 -18.14
N THR A 301 -5.13 5.38 -18.62
CA THR A 301 -4.32 4.84 -19.74
C THR A 301 -4.78 5.48 -21.06
N VAL A 302 -3.87 5.58 -22.01
CA VAL A 302 -4.22 6.03 -23.35
C VAL A 302 -4.77 4.85 -24.15
N VAL A 303 -5.97 5.01 -24.69
CA VAL A 303 -6.61 4.02 -25.55
C VAL A 303 -6.76 4.60 -26.94
N LYS A 304 -6.26 3.88 -27.95
CA LYS A 304 -6.32 4.27 -29.36
C LYS A 304 -7.73 4.07 -29.93
N GLU A 305 -8.00 4.62 -31.12
CA GLU A 305 -9.31 4.53 -31.77
C GLU A 305 -9.76 3.07 -32.04
N ASP A 306 -8.82 2.16 -32.21
CA ASP A 306 -9.08 0.73 -32.43
C ASP A 306 -9.30 -0.05 -31.11
N GLY A 307 -9.24 0.63 -29.96
CA GLY A 307 -9.37 0.02 -28.64
C GLY A 307 -8.06 -0.47 -28.01
N THR A 308 -6.94 -0.39 -28.75
CA THR A 308 -5.62 -0.79 -28.24
C THR A 308 -5.16 0.10 -27.11
N VAL A 309 -4.66 -0.50 -26.03
CA VAL A 309 -4.11 0.22 -24.87
C VAL A 309 -2.64 0.54 -25.09
N ASP A 310 -2.27 1.81 -24.95
CA ASP A 310 -0.87 2.25 -24.96
C ASP A 310 -0.37 2.46 -23.53
N PHE A 311 0.34 1.48 -23.00
CA PHE A 311 0.89 1.54 -21.65
C PHE A 311 2.15 2.42 -21.54
N ASP A 312 2.78 2.77 -22.64
CA ASP A 312 3.99 3.61 -22.66
C ASP A 312 3.66 5.12 -22.72
N ASP A 313 2.42 5.46 -23.11
CA ASP A 313 1.98 6.85 -23.20
C ASP A 313 1.56 7.41 -21.83
N ASN A 314 2.30 8.41 -21.37
CA ASN A 314 2.06 9.10 -20.09
C ASN A 314 1.29 10.43 -20.25
N LYS A 315 0.59 10.63 -21.37
CA LYS A 315 -0.14 11.86 -21.70
C LYS A 315 -1.00 12.40 -20.55
N PHE A 316 -1.68 11.52 -19.81
CA PHE A 316 -2.53 11.92 -18.69
C PHE A 316 -1.75 11.92 -17.38
N THR A 317 -0.91 10.93 -17.16
CA THR A 317 -0.12 10.76 -15.93
C THR A 317 0.88 9.61 -16.07
N GLU A 318 1.97 9.67 -15.29
CA GLU A 318 2.86 8.51 -15.07
C GLU A 318 2.29 7.52 -14.01
N ASN A 319 1.13 7.84 -13.41
CA ASN A 319 0.48 7.02 -12.40
C ASN A 319 -0.75 6.29 -12.95
N THR A 320 -0.65 5.76 -14.18
CA THR A 320 -1.69 4.88 -14.72
C THR A 320 -1.82 3.62 -13.87
N ARG A 321 -3.05 3.11 -13.70
CA ARG A 321 -3.34 1.98 -12.81
C ARG A 321 -4.19 0.92 -13.49
N ALA A 322 -4.06 -0.32 -12.99
CA ALA A 322 -4.93 -1.43 -13.29
C ALA A 322 -5.47 -2.00 -11.97
N ALA A 323 -6.81 -2.02 -11.80
CA ALA A 323 -7.48 -2.61 -10.66
C ALA A 323 -8.22 -3.88 -11.11
N TYR A 324 -7.86 -5.03 -10.58
CA TYR A 324 -8.42 -6.33 -10.95
C TYR A 324 -8.59 -7.25 -9.74
N PRO A 325 -9.56 -8.17 -9.77
CA PRO A 325 -9.71 -9.19 -8.73
C PRO A 325 -8.47 -10.07 -8.63
N ILE A 326 -8.14 -10.55 -7.44
CA ILE A 326 -6.94 -11.39 -7.25
C ILE A 326 -7.01 -12.70 -8.06
N GLU A 327 -8.21 -13.17 -8.37
CA GLU A 327 -8.46 -14.37 -9.17
C GLU A 327 -8.01 -14.26 -10.63
N HIS A 328 -7.70 -13.04 -11.12
CA HIS A 328 -7.08 -12.86 -12.44
C HIS A 328 -5.59 -13.27 -12.45
N ILE A 329 -4.98 -13.51 -11.30
CA ILE A 329 -3.62 -14.05 -11.18
C ILE A 329 -3.69 -15.58 -11.07
N ASP A 330 -3.00 -16.28 -11.96
CA ASP A 330 -3.04 -17.76 -12.02
C ASP A 330 -2.50 -18.44 -10.76
N ASN A 331 -1.44 -17.91 -10.16
CA ASN A 331 -0.74 -18.54 -9.05
C ASN A 331 -1.02 -17.85 -7.73
N ILE A 332 -2.21 -18.09 -7.15
CA ILE A 332 -2.68 -17.45 -5.90
C ILE A 332 -3.05 -18.47 -4.82
N VAL A 333 -3.16 -17.97 -3.60
CA VAL A 333 -3.73 -18.68 -2.44
C VAL A 333 -5.16 -18.20 -2.22
N LEU A 334 -6.12 -19.12 -2.18
CA LEU A 334 -7.50 -18.81 -1.79
C LEU A 334 -7.93 -19.69 -0.59
N PRO A 335 -8.59 -19.10 0.42
CA PRO A 335 -8.69 -17.66 0.66
C PRO A 335 -7.31 -17.06 0.96
N SER A 336 -7.05 -15.81 0.58
CA SER A 336 -5.74 -15.14 0.61
C SER A 336 -5.16 -15.03 2.03
N LYS A 337 -4.76 -16.16 2.62
CA LYS A 337 -4.13 -16.28 3.93
C LYS A 337 -3.20 -17.48 4.02
N ALA A 338 -2.20 -17.40 4.90
CA ALA A 338 -1.19 -18.44 5.10
C ALA A 338 -0.73 -18.48 6.57
N ALA A 339 0.17 -19.41 6.88
CA ALA A 339 0.81 -19.53 8.19
C ALA A 339 1.64 -18.29 8.55
N HIS A 340 2.34 -18.34 9.68
CA HIS A 340 3.26 -17.28 10.09
C HIS A 340 4.44 -17.17 9.11
N PRO A 341 4.96 -15.95 8.86
CA PRO A 341 6.12 -15.75 8.00
C PRO A 341 7.35 -16.49 8.52
N ASN A 342 8.12 -17.04 7.59
CA ASN A 342 9.45 -17.56 7.85
C ASN A 342 10.52 -16.51 7.58
N THR A 343 10.25 -15.62 6.63
CA THR A 343 11.20 -14.61 6.17
C THR A 343 10.52 -13.28 5.91
N ILE A 344 11.16 -12.19 6.31
CA ILE A 344 10.80 -10.82 5.98
C ILE A 344 11.93 -10.21 5.15
N ILE A 345 11.58 -9.61 4.03
CA ILE A 345 12.47 -8.86 3.15
C ILE A 345 12.12 -7.38 3.22
N PHE A 346 13.04 -6.54 3.68
CA PHE A 346 12.97 -5.10 3.54
C PHE A 346 13.69 -4.68 2.26
N LEU A 347 12.94 -4.14 1.31
CA LEU A 347 13.46 -3.66 0.02
C LEU A 347 13.79 -2.19 0.11
N THR A 348 15.00 -1.84 -0.29
CA THR A 348 15.44 -0.46 -0.47
C THR A 348 16.06 -0.30 -1.85
N ALA A 349 16.00 0.89 -2.43
CA ALA A 349 16.76 1.26 -3.62
C ALA A 349 17.74 2.36 -3.22
N ASP A 350 18.95 1.97 -2.85
CA ASP A 350 19.99 2.91 -2.45
C ASP A 350 20.68 3.53 -3.67
N ALA A 351 20.44 4.82 -3.90
CA ALA A 351 21.10 5.59 -4.96
C ALA A 351 22.47 6.16 -4.55
N PHE A 352 22.85 6.04 -3.29
CA PHE A 352 24.18 6.39 -2.80
C PHE A 352 25.21 5.30 -3.14
N GLY A 353 24.74 4.07 -3.36
CA GLY A 353 25.58 2.93 -3.77
C GLY A 353 26.46 2.38 -2.66
N VAL A 354 26.06 2.52 -1.41
CA VAL A 354 26.85 2.18 -0.21
C VAL A 354 26.24 1.06 0.64
N ILE A 355 24.90 0.88 0.59
CA ILE A 355 24.25 -0.21 1.32
C ILE A 355 24.55 -1.56 0.66
N PRO A 356 24.91 -2.60 1.45
CA PRO A 356 25.12 -3.94 0.91
C PRO A 356 23.91 -4.47 0.12
N PRO A 357 24.12 -5.26 -0.95
CA PRO A 357 23.03 -5.84 -1.75
C PRO A 357 22.07 -6.70 -0.94
N ILE A 358 22.58 -7.39 0.08
CA ILE A 358 21.77 -8.13 1.05
C ILE A 358 22.48 -8.18 2.40
N SER A 359 21.70 -8.07 3.47
CA SER A 359 22.19 -8.20 4.85
C SER A 359 21.15 -8.90 5.71
N LYS A 360 21.58 -9.79 6.60
CA LYS A 360 20.73 -10.37 7.65
C LYS A 360 20.66 -9.40 8.81
N LEU A 361 19.46 -9.06 9.25
CA LEU A 361 19.22 -8.11 10.34
C LEU A 361 18.99 -8.83 11.66
N THR A 362 19.51 -8.26 12.75
CA THR A 362 19.01 -8.56 14.09
C THR A 362 17.61 -7.96 14.27
N LYS A 363 16.88 -8.36 15.32
CA LYS A 363 15.57 -7.76 15.65
C LYS A 363 15.64 -6.24 15.76
N ASP A 364 16.61 -5.72 16.54
CA ASP A 364 16.77 -4.28 16.76
C ASP A 364 17.10 -3.55 15.45
N GLN A 365 17.93 -4.12 14.60
CA GLN A 365 18.20 -3.61 13.25
C GLN A 365 16.95 -3.65 12.38
N ALA A 366 16.14 -4.72 12.46
CA ALA A 366 14.89 -4.81 11.73
C ALA A 366 13.91 -3.71 12.15
N MET A 367 13.74 -3.46 13.44
CA MET A 367 12.89 -2.37 13.96
C MET A 367 13.41 -0.99 13.55
N TYR A 368 14.74 -0.78 13.56
CA TYR A 368 15.37 0.47 13.13
C TYR A 368 15.11 0.75 11.64
N HIS A 369 15.34 -0.24 10.78
CA HIS A 369 15.07 -0.11 9.34
C HIS A 369 13.59 -0.01 9.02
N PHE A 370 12.73 -0.70 9.76
CA PHE A 370 11.28 -0.60 9.63
C PHE A 370 10.78 0.81 9.97
N LEU A 371 11.19 1.36 11.11
CA LEU A 371 10.85 2.74 11.49
C LEU A 371 11.40 3.75 10.48
N SER A 372 12.59 3.55 9.97
CA SER A 372 13.20 4.44 8.98
C SER A 372 12.47 4.39 7.64
N GLY A 373 12.15 3.19 7.12
CA GLY A 373 11.48 3.01 5.84
C GLY A 373 12.21 3.67 4.69
N PHE A 374 13.55 3.48 4.64
CA PHE A 374 14.42 4.17 3.69
C PHE A 374 14.33 3.61 2.28
N THR A 375 14.33 4.51 1.31
CA THR A 375 14.66 4.24 -0.11
C THR A 375 15.12 5.54 -0.77
N SER A 376 15.68 5.46 -1.97
CA SER A 376 15.80 6.64 -2.83
C SER A 376 14.60 6.68 -3.79
N LYS A 377 13.90 7.82 -3.86
CA LYS A 377 12.94 8.08 -4.92
C LYS A 377 13.73 8.18 -6.22
N LEU A 378 13.38 7.37 -7.19
CA LEU A 378 14.07 7.33 -8.47
C LEU A 378 13.47 8.34 -9.43
N ALA A 379 14.27 8.86 -10.37
CA ALA A 379 13.78 9.72 -11.45
C ALA A 379 12.62 9.02 -12.19
N GLY A 380 11.54 9.77 -12.48
CA GLY A 380 10.35 9.24 -13.16
C GLY A 380 9.42 8.37 -12.29
N THR A 381 9.69 8.17 -10.98
CA THR A 381 8.78 7.44 -10.08
C THR A 381 7.71 8.35 -9.46
N GLU A 382 7.99 9.64 -9.34
CA GLU A 382 7.06 10.67 -8.90
C GLU A 382 7.25 11.95 -9.74
N ARG A 383 6.18 12.72 -9.91
CA ARG A 383 6.22 13.98 -10.68
C ARG A 383 7.21 14.97 -10.05
N GLY A 384 8.16 15.45 -10.86
CA GLY A 384 9.16 16.45 -10.45
C GLY A 384 10.46 15.86 -9.89
N VAL A 385 10.59 14.55 -9.72
CA VAL A 385 11.84 13.90 -9.35
C VAL A 385 12.68 13.66 -10.60
N THR A 386 13.70 14.48 -10.80
CA THR A 386 14.64 14.41 -11.94
C THR A 386 15.93 13.66 -11.61
N GLU A 387 16.30 13.62 -10.31
CA GLU A 387 17.42 12.87 -9.78
C GLU A 387 16.99 12.08 -8.53
N PRO A 388 17.64 10.96 -8.22
CA PRO A 388 17.30 10.19 -7.01
C PRO A 388 17.49 11.01 -5.75
N GLU A 389 16.46 11.02 -4.90
CA GLU A 389 16.47 11.69 -3.60
C GLU A 389 16.22 10.69 -2.46
N PRO A 390 16.93 10.79 -1.32
CA PRO A 390 16.64 9.95 -0.16
C PRO A 390 15.22 10.22 0.34
N SER A 391 14.51 9.17 0.64
CA SER A 391 13.14 9.22 1.16
C SER A 391 12.99 8.27 2.35
N PHE A 392 12.35 8.77 3.39
CA PHE A 392 12.06 8.02 4.60
C PHE A 392 10.54 7.97 4.80
N SER A 393 9.96 6.81 4.64
CA SER A 393 8.53 6.56 4.86
C SER A 393 8.37 5.56 5.99
N THR A 394 8.12 6.08 7.18
CA THR A 394 8.01 5.32 8.43
C THR A 394 7.18 4.05 8.25
N CYS A 395 7.70 2.91 8.70
CA CYS A 395 7.08 1.59 8.57
C CYS A 395 6.71 1.22 7.12
N PHE A 396 7.40 1.78 6.13
CA PHE A 396 7.12 1.66 4.69
C PHE A 396 5.69 2.09 4.28
N GLY A 397 4.97 2.79 5.17
CA GLY A 397 3.56 3.12 4.97
C GLY A 397 3.12 4.42 5.66
N ALA A 398 4.02 5.37 5.93
CA ALA A 398 3.75 6.59 6.69
C ALA A 398 2.40 7.27 6.38
N PRO A 399 1.96 7.47 5.11
CA PRO A 399 0.70 8.13 4.81
C PRO A 399 -0.56 7.42 5.33
N PHE A 400 -0.43 6.17 5.77
CA PHE A 400 -1.55 5.29 6.15
C PHE A 400 -1.58 4.96 7.64
N LEU A 401 -0.65 5.48 8.44
CA LEU A 401 -0.47 5.12 9.85
C LEU A 401 -1.13 6.14 10.78
N PRO A 402 -2.31 5.86 11.37
CA PRO A 402 -2.92 6.78 12.33
C PRO A 402 -2.28 6.75 13.71
N LEU A 403 -1.72 5.62 14.15
CA LEU A 403 -1.13 5.46 15.48
C LEU A 403 0.35 5.92 15.49
N ASN A 404 0.91 6.04 16.71
CA ASN A 404 2.35 6.27 16.86
C ASN A 404 3.11 5.13 16.17
N PRO A 405 4.14 5.43 15.37
CA PRO A 405 4.96 4.43 14.68
C PRO A 405 5.57 3.36 15.57
N THR A 406 5.84 3.67 16.84
CA THR A 406 6.36 2.72 17.83
C THR A 406 5.44 1.52 18.02
N VAL A 407 4.12 1.73 17.99
CA VAL A 407 3.14 0.65 18.13
C VAL A 407 3.33 -0.43 17.06
N TYR A 408 3.57 -0.01 15.81
CA TYR A 408 3.81 -0.96 14.70
C TYR A 408 5.17 -1.64 14.81
N ALA A 409 6.21 -0.89 15.23
CA ALA A 409 7.55 -1.44 15.38
C ALA A 409 7.62 -2.47 16.52
N ASP A 410 6.97 -2.19 17.64
CA ASP A 410 6.92 -3.10 18.79
C ASP A 410 6.17 -4.39 18.43
N LEU A 411 4.99 -4.29 17.80
CA LEU A 411 4.25 -5.46 17.31
C LEU A 411 5.08 -6.30 16.34
N LEU A 412 5.76 -5.66 15.39
CA LEU A 412 6.63 -6.37 14.45
C LEU A 412 7.77 -7.07 15.17
N GLY A 413 8.44 -6.39 16.10
CA GLY A 413 9.53 -6.94 16.89
C GLY A 413 9.11 -8.14 17.74
N GLU A 414 7.95 -8.06 18.39
CA GLU A 414 7.37 -9.17 19.16
C GLU A 414 7.06 -10.39 18.29
N LEU A 415 6.47 -10.16 17.11
CA LEU A 415 6.12 -11.23 16.17
C LEU A 415 7.37 -11.88 15.54
N ILE A 416 8.41 -11.10 15.24
CA ILE A 416 9.72 -11.63 14.78
C ILE A 416 10.30 -12.59 15.81
N ASP A 417 10.37 -12.20 17.08
CA ASP A 417 10.89 -13.03 18.16
C ASP A 417 10.01 -14.27 18.39
N LYS A 418 8.73 -14.07 18.51
CA LYS A 418 7.76 -15.14 18.84
C LYS A 418 7.78 -16.26 17.79
N HIS A 419 7.95 -15.91 16.52
CA HIS A 419 7.90 -16.87 15.41
C HIS A 419 9.28 -17.18 14.81
N ASN A 420 10.36 -16.64 15.40
CA ASN A 420 11.75 -16.84 14.96
C ASN A 420 11.93 -16.55 13.47
N VAL A 421 11.49 -15.36 13.04
CA VAL A 421 11.47 -14.94 11.64
C VAL A 421 12.83 -14.37 11.22
N ASP A 422 13.39 -14.87 10.13
CA ASP A 422 14.60 -14.29 9.55
C ASP A 422 14.26 -12.98 8.81
N VAL A 423 15.01 -11.93 9.06
CA VAL A 423 14.81 -10.61 8.42
C VAL A 423 16.04 -10.24 7.61
N TYR A 424 15.81 -9.85 6.36
CA TYR A 424 16.86 -9.38 5.45
C TYR A 424 16.56 -7.99 4.92
N LEU A 425 17.57 -7.14 4.86
CA LEU A 425 17.58 -5.91 4.08
C LEU A 425 18.15 -6.23 2.70
N VAL A 426 17.42 -5.92 1.64
CA VAL A 426 17.83 -6.15 0.25
C VAL A 426 17.86 -4.82 -0.50
N ASN A 427 19.02 -4.47 -1.02
CA ASN A 427 19.23 -3.27 -1.81
C ASN A 427 19.08 -3.59 -3.31
N THR A 428 18.08 -2.98 -3.96
CA THR A 428 17.83 -3.07 -5.40
C THR A 428 18.36 -1.85 -6.16
N GLY A 429 19.09 -0.98 -5.48
CA GLY A 429 19.65 0.28 -6.00
C GLY A 429 21.02 0.10 -6.67
N TRP A 430 21.98 0.92 -6.31
CA TRP A 430 23.28 1.03 -6.96
C TRP A 430 24.40 0.36 -6.15
N THR A 431 25.50 0.05 -6.84
CA THR A 431 26.74 -0.46 -6.27
C THR A 431 27.93 0.05 -7.10
N GLY A 432 29.13 0.12 -6.50
CA GLY A 432 30.36 0.58 -7.15
C GLY A 432 30.38 2.08 -7.44
N GLY A 433 29.51 2.85 -6.81
CA GLY A 433 29.36 4.29 -6.95
C GLY A 433 27.90 4.73 -6.78
N LYS A 434 27.67 6.02 -6.52
CA LYS A 434 26.34 6.59 -6.48
C LYS A 434 25.70 6.62 -7.88
N TYR A 435 24.39 6.95 -7.92
CA TYR A 435 23.68 7.24 -9.18
C TYR A 435 24.51 8.15 -10.10
N GLY A 436 24.54 7.81 -11.38
CA GLY A 436 25.34 8.51 -12.41
C GLY A 436 26.81 8.09 -12.47
N VAL A 437 27.34 7.35 -11.49
CA VAL A 437 28.72 6.84 -11.43
C VAL A 437 28.75 5.31 -11.33
N GLY A 438 28.04 4.75 -10.36
CA GLY A 438 27.90 3.32 -10.16
C GLY A 438 26.90 2.69 -11.15
N ARG A 439 26.66 1.40 -10.96
CA ARG A 439 25.67 0.63 -11.74
C ARG A 439 24.57 0.12 -10.84
N ARG A 440 23.35 0.02 -11.37
CA ARG A 440 22.25 -0.61 -10.65
C ARG A 440 22.52 -2.11 -10.48
N ILE A 441 22.23 -2.64 -9.31
CA ILE A 441 22.34 -4.06 -9.04
C ILE A 441 21.41 -4.82 -9.99
N SER A 442 21.93 -5.84 -10.66
CA SER A 442 21.18 -6.63 -11.63
C SER A 442 19.97 -7.31 -10.97
N LEU A 443 18.80 -7.24 -11.60
CA LEU A 443 17.61 -7.95 -11.14
C LEU A 443 17.85 -9.46 -11.03
N HIS A 444 18.68 -10.03 -11.90
CA HIS A 444 19.07 -11.43 -11.83
C HIS A 444 19.74 -11.76 -10.47
N TYR A 445 20.75 -10.98 -10.06
CA TYR A 445 21.41 -11.19 -8.77
C TYR A 445 20.47 -10.91 -7.59
N THR A 446 19.64 -9.87 -7.69
CA THR A 446 18.63 -9.58 -6.66
C THR A 446 17.69 -10.76 -6.46
N ARG A 447 17.19 -11.36 -7.55
CA ARG A 447 16.33 -12.56 -7.46
C ARG A 447 17.09 -13.75 -6.84
N GLN A 448 18.35 -13.99 -7.20
CA GLN A 448 19.15 -15.05 -6.59
C GLN A 448 19.30 -14.85 -5.08
N MET A 449 19.61 -13.64 -4.62
CA MET A 449 19.72 -13.32 -3.20
C MET A 449 18.40 -13.51 -2.47
N VAL A 450 17.31 -12.99 -3.02
CA VAL A 450 15.98 -13.11 -2.44
C VAL A 450 15.52 -14.56 -2.37
N ASN A 451 15.66 -15.33 -3.45
CA ASN A 451 15.24 -16.73 -3.49
C ASN A 451 16.02 -17.60 -2.47
N GLN A 452 17.32 -17.36 -2.31
CA GLN A 452 18.10 -18.06 -1.30
C GLN A 452 17.76 -17.64 0.13
N ALA A 453 17.38 -16.36 0.35
CA ALA A 453 16.90 -15.91 1.65
C ALA A 453 15.57 -16.57 2.01
N ILE A 454 14.56 -16.51 1.13
CA ILE A 454 13.21 -17.03 1.40
C ILE A 454 13.12 -18.56 1.43
N SER A 455 14.02 -19.25 0.71
CA SER A 455 14.13 -20.72 0.77
C SER A 455 14.92 -21.22 2.00
N GLY A 456 15.44 -20.32 2.83
CA GLY A 456 16.20 -20.63 4.02
C GLY A 456 17.66 -21.05 3.77
N GLN A 457 18.16 -20.97 2.54
CA GLN A 457 19.55 -21.35 2.20
C GLN A 457 20.58 -20.40 2.83
N LEU A 458 20.16 -19.17 3.18
CA LEU A 458 21.04 -18.21 3.86
C LEU A 458 21.04 -18.35 5.39
N LYS A 459 20.35 -19.33 5.98
CA LYS A 459 20.33 -19.49 7.45
C LYS A 459 21.69 -19.88 8.02
N ASP A 460 22.37 -20.81 7.36
CA ASP A 460 23.56 -21.49 7.83
C ASP A 460 24.82 -21.07 7.07
N VAL A 461 24.78 -19.98 6.28
CA VAL A 461 25.98 -19.45 5.62
C VAL A 461 26.84 -18.64 6.60
N GLU A 462 28.13 -18.50 6.28
CA GLU A 462 29.02 -17.62 7.03
C GLU A 462 28.67 -16.16 6.77
N TYR A 463 28.57 -15.35 7.83
CA TYR A 463 28.34 -13.91 7.80
C TYR A 463 29.58 -13.16 8.32
N LYS A 464 29.89 -12.04 7.69
CA LYS A 464 30.79 -11.03 8.25
C LYS A 464 30.02 -9.77 8.63
N LYS A 465 30.44 -9.15 9.72
CA LYS A 465 29.89 -7.82 10.08
C LYS A 465 30.55 -6.75 9.22
N ASP A 466 29.74 -5.91 8.58
CA ASP A 466 30.22 -4.75 7.83
C ASP A 466 30.71 -3.66 8.81
N ASP A 467 31.90 -3.12 8.56
CA ASP A 467 32.54 -2.15 9.46
C ASP A 467 31.84 -0.78 9.42
N THR A 468 31.14 -0.45 8.32
CA THR A 468 30.52 0.85 8.10
C THR A 468 29.12 0.94 8.70
N PHE A 469 28.26 -0.03 8.34
CA PHE A 469 26.86 -0.03 8.75
C PHE A 469 26.56 -1.02 9.88
N GLY A 470 27.51 -1.88 10.24
CA GLY A 470 27.31 -2.92 11.26
C GLY A 470 26.34 -4.03 10.86
N LEU A 471 26.05 -4.16 9.58
CA LEU A 471 25.14 -5.15 9.03
C LEU A 471 25.84 -6.50 8.83
N ASN A 472 25.10 -7.61 8.98
CA ASN A 472 25.65 -8.95 8.73
C ASN A 472 25.52 -9.30 7.25
N ILE A 473 26.65 -9.30 6.54
CA ILE A 473 26.73 -9.59 5.10
C ILE A 473 27.11 -11.05 4.89
N PRO A 474 26.41 -11.83 4.04
CA PRO A 474 26.83 -13.17 3.66
C PRO A 474 28.19 -13.14 2.96
N VAL A 475 29.13 -13.99 3.38
CA VAL A 475 30.48 -14.09 2.78
C VAL A 475 30.39 -14.62 1.35
N GLU A 476 29.40 -15.47 1.09
CA GLU A 476 29.19 -16.08 -0.21
C GLU A 476 27.69 -16.35 -0.42
N ILE A 477 27.21 -16.14 -1.64
CA ILE A 477 25.88 -16.53 -2.10
C ILE A 477 26.07 -17.23 -3.46
N LYS A 478 25.44 -18.39 -3.62
CA LYS A 478 25.53 -19.16 -4.87
C LYS A 478 25.03 -18.32 -6.04
N ASP A 479 25.75 -18.35 -7.15
CA ASP A 479 25.44 -17.65 -8.41
C ASP A 479 25.42 -16.11 -8.29
N VAL A 480 26.01 -15.55 -7.22
CA VAL A 480 26.17 -14.11 -7.00
C VAL A 480 27.67 -13.80 -6.88
N PRO A 481 28.22 -12.85 -7.65
CA PRO A 481 29.64 -12.49 -7.53
C PRO A 481 29.96 -11.94 -6.14
N LYS A 482 30.98 -12.50 -5.48
CA LYS A 482 31.43 -12.03 -4.15
C LYS A 482 31.79 -10.55 -4.12
N THR A 483 32.26 -10.00 -5.25
CA THR A 483 32.68 -8.60 -5.37
C THR A 483 31.55 -7.60 -5.20
N ILE A 484 30.28 -8.02 -5.39
CA ILE A 484 29.15 -7.11 -5.20
C ILE A 484 28.56 -7.19 -3.78
N LEU A 485 28.83 -8.26 -3.02
CA LEU A 485 28.28 -8.46 -1.69
C LEU A 485 28.79 -7.42 -0.68
N ASP A 486 30.01 -6.95 -0.86
CA ASP A 486 30.63 -5.91 -0.05
C ASP A 486 30.79 -4.62 -0.89
N PRO A 487 29.95 -3.60 -0.63
CA PRO A 487 29.98 -2.36 -1.44
C PRO A 487 31.33 -1.64 -1.37
N GLY A 488 32.00 -1.65 -0.22
CA GLY A 488 33.33 -1.02 -0.06
C GLY A 488 34.35 -1.54 -1.06
N ASN A 489 34.29 -2.84 -1.37
CA ASN A 489 35.17 -3.47 -2.36
C ASN A 489 34.74 -3.20 -3.82
N ALA A 490 33.51 -2.77 -4.04
CA ALA A 490 33.01 -2.46 -5.38
C ALA A 490 33.36 -1.02 -5.84
N TRP A 491 33.69 -0.13 -4.92
CA TRP A 491 34.10 1.23 -5.22
C TRP A 491 35.57 1.31 -5.63
N SER A 492 35.88 2.16 -6.61
CA SER A 492 37.26 2.40 -7.05
C SER A 492 38.07 3.28 -6.08
N ASP A 493 37.38 4.02 -5.21
CA ASP A 493 37.97 4.94 -4.24
C ASP A 493 37.30 4.74 -2.88
N ALA A 494 38.04 4.15 -1.94
CA ALA A 494 37.57 3.84 -0.59
C ALA A 494 37.21 5.10 0.21
N ASN A 495 37.91 6.22 0.02
CA ASN A 495 37.60 7.46 0.74
C ASN A 495 36.24 8.01 0.32
N LYS A 496 35.95 8.00 -0.99
CA LYS A 496 34.66 8.43 -1.51
C LYS A 496 33.53 7.51 -1.04
N TYR A 497 33.79 6.20 -0.93
CA TYR A 497 32.83 5.28 -0.33
C TYR A 497 32.50 5.66 1.11
N HIS A 498 33.52 5.90 1.94
CA HIS A 498 33.30 6.26 3.34
C HIS A 498 32.61 7.62 3.51
N GLU A 499 32.98 8.62 2.71
CA GLU A 499 32.30 9.92 2.71
C GLU A 499 30.81 9.78 2.37
N GLN A 500 30.49 9.01 1.34
CA GLN A 500 29.10 8.80 0.89
C GLN A 500 28.30 7.95 1.90
N ALA A 501 28.93 6.95 2.50
CA ALA A 501 28.32 6.15 3.55
C ALA A 501 28.03 6.98 4.80
N GLN A 502 28.97 7.85 5.21
CA GLN A 502 28.77 8.74 6.35
C GLN A 502 27.63 9.75 6.10
N ASP A 503 27.52 10.29 4.88
CA ASP A 503 26.38 11.16 4.53
C ASP A 503 25.05 10.41 4.70
N LEU A 504 24.95 9.17 4.25
CA LEU A 504 23.73 8.37 4.40
C LEU A 504 23.44 8.05 5.89
N ILE A 505 24.45 7.66 6.66
CA ILE A 505 24.32 7.42 8.11
C ILE A 505 23.75 8.67 8.82
N ASN A 506 24.31 9.85 8.55
CA ASN A 506 23.86 11.09 9.13
C ASN A 506 22.39 11.40 8.80
N ARG A 507 21.94 11.05 7.59
CA ARG A 507 20.53 11.20 7.17
C ARG A 507 19.59 10.25 7.92
N PHE A 508 20.01 9.02 8.17
CA PHE A 508 19.26 8.08 9.00
C PHE A 508 19.17 8.59 10.44
N GLU A 509 20.26 9.04 11.03
CA GLU A 509 20.28 9.60 12.39
C GLU A 509 19.36 10.81 12.50
N GLU A 510 19.42 11.74 11.54
CA GLU A 510 18.55 12.92 11.53
C GLU A 510 17.06 12.53 11.39
N ASN A 511 16.75 11.59 10.48
CA ASN A 511 15.39 11.09 10.34
C ASN A 511 14.90 10.41 11.63
N PHE A 512 15.78 9.71 12.36
CA PHE A 512 15.38 8.95 13.54
C PHE A 512 15.06 9.85 14.76
N LYS A 513 15.59 11.07 14.82
CA LYS A 513 15.30 12.05 15.88
C LYS A 513 13.82 12.39 16.01
N LYS A 514 13.06 12.29 14.92
CA LYS A 514 11.61 12.59 14.93
C LYS A 514 10.78 11.66 15.83
N PHE A 515 11.30 10.49 16.18
CA PHE A 515 10.58 9.52 17.02
C PHE A 515 10.76 9.78 18.53
N GLY A 516 11.65 10.69 18.92
CA GLY A 516 11.88 11.04 20.34
C GLY A 516 12.54 9.92 21.15
N SER A 517 12.44 10.05 22.48
CA SER A 517 13.10 9.13 23.42
C SER A 517 12.48 7.74 23.48
N GLU A 518 11.26 7.56 23.01
CA GLU A 518 10.57 6.26 23.05
C GLU A 518 11.30 5.16 22.29
N VAL A 519 12.09 5.54 21.26
CA VAL A 519 12.84 4.60 20.40
C VAL A 519 14.36 4.60 20.64
N GLU A 520 14.85 5.26 21.69
CA GLU A 520 16.30 5.30 21.99
C GLU A 520 16.89 3.89 22.10
N HIS A 521 16.20 2.97 22.75
CA HIS A 521 16.62 1.59 22.89
C HIS A 521 16.76 0.85 21.54
N ILE A 522 15.96 1.21 20.53
CA ILE A 522 16.07 0.67 19.17
C ILE A 522 17.29 1.29 18.48
N ALA A 523 17.47 2.63 18.64
CA ALA A 523 18.62 3.32 18.05
C ALA A 523 19.96 2.86 18.63
N GLU A 524 20.03 2.62 19.92
CA GLU A 524 21.27 2.14 20.59
C GLU A 524 21.78 0.81 20.07
N LYS A 525 20.88 -0.09 19.69
CA LYS A 525 21.20 -1.47 19.27
C LYS A 525 21.05 -1.72 17.78
N GLY A 526 20.15 -0.98 17.13
CA GLY A 526 19.76 -1.21 15.75
C GLY A 526 20.36 -0.22 14.75
N ALA A 527 20.83 0.95 15.21
CA ALA A 527 21.48 1.94 14.36
C ALA A 527 22.84 1.46 13.82
N PHE A 528 23.31 2.14 12.80
CA PHE A 528 24.61 1.87 12.22
C PHE A 528 25.76 2.07 13.21
N ASN A 529 26.89 1.39 12.99
CA ASN A 529 28.09 1.59 13.80
C ASN A 529 28.51 3.07 13.79
N LYS A 530 28.90 3.59 14.98
CA LYS A 530 29.50 4.90 15.14
C LYS A 530 31.01 4.81 15.02
#